data_9668dc65de70982b19b85cd471ab9f6e
#
_entry.id   9668dc65de70982b19b85cd471ab9f6e
#
_cell.length_a   1.000
_cell.length_b   1.000
_cell.length_c   1.000
_cell.angle_alpha   90.00
_cell.angle_beta   90.00
_cell.angle_gamma   90.00
#
_symmetry.space_group_name_H-M   'P 1'
#
loop_
_entity.id
_entity.type
_entity.pdbx_description
1 polymer ?
#
loop_
_entity_poly.entity_id
_entity_poly.type
_entity_poly.pdbx_seq_one_letter_code
_entity_poly.pdbx_strand_id
1 'polypeptide(L)'
;MNNQEPTNKELLEIVAILAELSLQIVTENRTYWNNFKNPPETRGEMWEQVDKLEEISKRINLLCDKSQDLVLKHKDLLNLDILGE
;
A
#
# COMPACT_ATOMS: atom_id res chain seq x y z
N MET A 1 -26.18 8.96 -17.60
CA MET A 1 -25.82 9.04 -17.13
C MET A 1 -25.03 8.43 -16.65
N ASN A 2 -24.47 8.48 -16.27
CA ASN A 2 -23.61 7.95 -15.98
C ASN A 2 -23.48 7.33 -14.93
N ASN A 3 -23.37 6.64 -14.61
CA ASN A 3 -23.27 5.88 -13.60
C ASN A 3 -21.99 5.83 -13.09
N GLN A 4 -21.41 6.93 -12.74
CA GLN A 4 -20.08 7.01 -12.29
C GLN A 4 -19.97 6.72 -10.79
N GLU A 5 -21.06 6.59 -10.10
CA GLU A 5 -21.03 6.30 -8.67
C GLU A 5 -20.53 4.88 -8.42
N PRO A 6 -19.65 4.71 -7.46
CA PRO A 6 -19.16 3.37 -7.14
C PRO A 6 -20.25 2.52 -6.49
N THR A 7 -20.21 1.23 -6.76
CA THR A 7 -21.12 0.30 -6.11
C THR A 7 -20.65 0.08 -4.67
N ASN A 8 -21.53 -0.48 -3.84
CA ASN A 8 -21.16 -0.82 -2.48
C ASN A 8 -19.98 -1.79 -2.46
N LYS A 9 -19.97 -2.72 -3.42
CA LYS A 9 -18.87 -3.66 -3.52
C LYS A 9 -17.55 -2.93 -3.80
N GLU A 10 -17.58 -1.97 -4.72
CA GLU A 10 -16.38 -1.20 -5.04
C GLU A 10 -15.92 -0.37 -3.85
N LEU A 11 -16.86 0.21 -3.10
CA LEU A 11 -16.50 0.99 -1.93
C LEU A 11 -15.83 0.12 -0.86
N LEU A 12 -16.39 -1.07 -0.64
CA LEU A 12 -15.80 -2.00 0.33
C LEU A 12 -14.42 -2.45 -0.14
N GLU A 13 -14.25 -2.64 -1.44
CA GLU A 13 -12.98 -3.03 -1.99
C GLU A 13 -11.94 -1.94 -1.77
N ILE A 14 -12.31 -0.69 -2.02
CA ILE A 14 -11.41 0.44 -1.80
C ILE A 14 -11.01 0.51 -0.33
N VAL A 15 -11.97 0.38 0.56
CA VAL A 15 -11.68 0.43 2.00
C VAL A 15 -10.73 -0.70 2.39
N ALA A 16 -10.98 -1.90 1.89
CA ALA A 16 -10.13 -3.05 2.22
C ALA A 16 -8.71 -2.84 1.72
N ILE A 17 -8.56 -2.35 0.50
CA ILE A 17 -7.24 -2.10 -0.06
C ILE A 17 -6.50 -1.03 0.74
N LEU A 18 -7.19 0.06 1.07
CA LEU A 18 -6.57 1.13 1.85
C LEU A 18 -6.18 0.67 3.24
N ALA A 19 -7.03 -0.15 3.87
CA ALA A 19 -6.72 -0.68 5.19
C ALA A 19 -5.49 -1.56 5.15
N GLU A 20 -5.42 -2.46 4.16
CA GLU A 20 -4.27 -3.34 4.05
C GLU A 20 -3.02 -2.55 3.68
N LEU A 21 -3.15 -1.57 2.78
CA LEU A 21 -2.03 -0.74 2.39
C LEU A 21 -1.46 0.01 3.59
N SER A 22 -2.34 0.57 4.43
CA SER A 22 -1.91 1.25 5.64
C SER A 22 -1.16 0.31 6.56
N LEU A 23 -1.65 -0.91 6.71
CA LEU A 23 -0.99 -1.90 7.55
C LEU A 23 0.39 -2.25 7.01
N GLN A 24 0.51 -2.44 5.70
CA GLN A 24 1.79 -2.77 5.10
C GLN A 24 2.79 -1.63 5.25
N ILE A 25 2.35 -0.40 5.09
CA ILE A 25 3.23 0.75 5.24
C ILE A 25 3.72 0.86 6.68
N VAL A 26 2.84 0.66 7.66
CA VAL A 26 3.22 0.69 9.06
C VAL A 26 4.20 -0.46 9.34
N THR A 27 3.95 -1.64 8.78
CA THR A 27 4.82 -2.78 8.97
C THR A 27 6.21 -2.50 8.40
N GLU A 28 6.26 -1.90 7.21
CA GLU A 28 7.54 -1.55 6.60
C GLU A 28 8.29 -0.57 7.48
N ASN A 29 7.60 0.45 7.96
CA ASN A 29 8.22 1.46 8.80
C ASN A 29 8.77 0.85 10.08
N ARG A 30 8.01 -0.03 10.73
CA ARG A 30 8.45 -0.69 11.95
C ARG A 30 9.64 -1.61 11.68
N THR A 31 9.64 -2.27 10.53
CA THR A 31 10.74 -3.16 10.17
C THR A 31 12.02 -2.37 9.97
N TYR A 32 11.94 -1.22 9.27
CA TYR A 32 13.10 -0.36 9.10
C TYR A 32 13.65 0.09 10.45
N TRP A 33 12.78 0.55 11.34
CA TRP A 33 13.23 1.02 12.65
C TRP A 33 13.83 -0.10 13.48
N ASN A 34 13.22 -1.29 13.41
CA ASN A 34 13.75 -2.43 14.14
C ASN A 34 15.12 -2.82 13.61
N ASN A 35 15.30 -2.81 12.29
CA ASN A 35 16.59 -3.14 11.69
C ASN A 35 17.63 -2.09 12.04
N PHE A 36 17.22 -0.85 12.15
CA PHE A 36 18.14 0.21 12.54
C PHE A 36 18.61 0.04 13.97
N LYS A 37 17.70 -0.31 14.86
CA LYS A 37 18.05 -0.50 16.27
C LYS A 37 18.81 -1.80 16.49
N ASN A 38 18.55 -2.80 15.67
CA ASN A 38 19.15 -4.11 15.79
C ASN A 38 19.76 -4.50 14.47
N PRO A 39 20.91 -3.90 14.12
CA PRO A 39 21.53 -4.18 12.83
C PRO A 39 21.94 -5.63 12.72
N PRO A 40 22.00 -6.18 11.52
CA PRO A 40 22.37 -7.56 11.31
C PRO A 40 23.84 -7.77 11.71
N GLU A 41 24.09 -8.91 12.35
CA GLU A 41 25.45 -9.23 12.76
C GLU A 41 26.11 -10.19 11.79
N THR A 42 25.33 -10.86 10.97
CA THR A 42 25.87 -11.78 9.98
C THR A 42 25.29 -11.44 8.61
N ARG A 43 25.97 -11.96 7.58
CA ARG A 43 25.50 -11.78 6.21
C ARG A 43 24.14 -12.45 6.01
N GLY A 44 23.95 -13.61 6.65
CA GLY A 44 22.66 -14.30 6.55
C GLY A 44 21.51 -13.48 7.12
N GLU A 45 21.74 -12.85 8.27
CA GLU A 45 20.73 -12.00 8.88
C GLU A 45 20.43 -10.80 8.02
N MET A 46 21.47 -10.23 7.39
CA MET A 46 21.30 -9.12 6.50
C MET A 46 20.37 -9.48 5.33
N TRP A 47 20.62 -10.65 4.73
CA TRP A 47 19.80 -11.09 3.61
C TRP A 47 18.37 -11.38 4.03
N GLU A 48 18.17 -11.92 5.24
CA GLU A 48 16.83 -12.14 5.75
C GLU A 48 16.07 -10.82 5.88
N GLN A 49 16.75 -9.79 6.37
CA GLN A 49 16.12 -8.48 6.53
C GLN A 49 15.77 -7.88 5.16
N VAL A 50 16.67 -8.01 4.20
CA VAL A 50 16.44 -7.51 2.85
C VAL A 50 15.23 -8.23 2.23
N ASP A 51 15.19 -9.57 2.36
CA ASP A 51 14.10 -10.34 1.79
C ASP A 51 12.75 -9.95 2.39
N LYS A 52 12.73 -9.72 3.70
CA LYS A 52 11.50 -9.34 4.37
C LYS A 52 10.99 -7.98 3.86
N LEU A 53 11.90 -7.02 3.74
CA LEU A 53 11.52 -5.70 3.23
C LEU A 53 11.09 -5.78 1.78
N GLU A 54 11.73 -6.63 1.00
CA GLU A 54 11.36 -6.79 -0.40
C GLU A 54 9.96 -7.34 -0.54
N GLU A 55 9.59 -8.32 0.30
CA GLU A 55 8.25 -8.88 0.26
C GLU A 55 7.20 -7.84 0.62
N ILE A 56 7.49 -7.04 1.66
CA ILE A 56 6.57 -5.98 2.05
C ILE A 56 6.41 -4.98 0.91
N SER A 57 7.51 -4.61 0.27
CA SER A 57 7.50 -3.67 -0.83
C SER A 57 6.68 -4.19 -2.01
N LYS A 58 6.83 -5.46 -2.34
CA LYS A 58 6.06 -6.08 -3.41
C LYS A 58 4.57 -6.04 -3.11
N ARG A 59 4.21 -6.28 -1.85
CA ARG A 59 2.81 -6.26 -1.46
C ARG A 59 2.24 -4.85 -1.57
N ILE A 60 3.01 -3.85 -1.14
CA ILE A 60 2.59 -2.45 -1.24
C ILE A 60 2.37 -2.08 -2.70
N ASN A 61 3.29 -2.45 -3.58
CA ASN A 61 3.17 -2.14 -4.99
C ASN A 61 1.93 -2.79 -5.60
N LEU A 62 1.66 -4.04 -5.23
CA LEU A 62 0.48 -4.74 -5.73
C LEU A 62 -0.80 -4.05 -5.28
N LEU A 63 -0.85 -3.63 -4.02
CA LEU A 63 -2.02 -2.93 -3.50
C LEU A 63 -2.21 -1.58 -4.17
N CYS A 64 -1.11 -0.88 -4.43
CA CYS A 64 -1.19 0.40 -5.13
C CYS A 64 -1.72 0.20 -6.55
N ASP A 65 -1.26 -0.84 -7.24
CA ASP A 65 -1.74 -1.10 -8.59
C ASP A 65 -3.24 -1.41 -8.58
N LYS A 66 -3.68 -2.21 -7.61
CA LYS A 66 -5.10 -2.56 -7.52
C LYS A 66 -5.96 -1.35 -7.23
N SER A 67 -5.48 -0.47 -6.33
CA SER A 67 -6.27 0.69 -5.96
C SER A 67 -6.28 1.75 -7.05
N GLN A 68 -5.23 1.79 -7.85
CA GLN A 68 -5.11 2.84 -8.87
C GLN A 68 -6.26 2.83 -9.85
N ASP A 69 -6.64 1.64 -10.32
CA ASP A 69 -7.73 1.55 -11.28
C ASP A 69 -9.04 2.06 -10.69
N LEU A 70 -9.31 1.69 -9.44
CA LEU A 70 -10.54 2.12 -8.78
C LEU A 70 -10.53 3.61 -8.49
N VAL A 71 -9.39 4.12 -8.06
CA VAL A 71 -9.25 5.54 -7.76
C VAL A 71 -9.44 6.37 -9.02
N LEU A 72 -8.80 5.97 -10.11
CA LEU A 72 -8.93 6.71 -11.36
C LEU A 72 -10.33 6.63 -11.93
N LYS A 73 -10.98 5.48 -11.76
CA LYS A 73 -12.35 5.31 -12.23
C LYS A 73 -13.31 6.28 -11.56
N HIS A 74 -13.07 6.58 -10.29
CA HIS A 74 -13.95 7.42 -9.51
C HIS A 74 -13.28 8.73 -9.08
N LYS A 75 -12.34 9.17 -9.89
CA LYS A 75 -11.51 10.33 -9.57
C LYS A 75 -12.34 11.57 -9.22
N ASP A 76 -13.33 11.84 -10.04
CA ASP A 76 -14.14 13.06 -9.85
C ASP A 76 -14.96 12.98 -8.56
N LEU A 77 -15.48 11.82 -8.26
CA LEU A 77 -16.27 11.63 -7.05
C LEU A 77 -15.41 11.72 -5.80
N LEU A 78 -14.16 11.27 -5.89
CA LEU A 78 -13.26 11.28 -4.76
C LEU A 78 -12.56 12.62 -4.59
N ASN A 79 -12.77 13.53 -5.54
CA ASN A 79 -12.21 14.88 -5.46
C ASN A 79 -10.71 14.86 -5.18
N LEU A 80 -9.96 14.26 -6.12
CA LEU A 80 -8.53 14.07 -5.93
C LEU A 80 -7.70 15.21 -6.52
N ASP A 81 -8.26 16.41 -6.56
CA ASP A 81 -7.51 17.56 -7.05
C ASP A 81 -6.23 17.81 -6.29
N ILE A 82 -6.24 17.47 -5.02
CA ILE A 82 -5.04 17.65 -4.21
C ILE A 82 -3.89 16.82 -4.71
N LEU A 83 -4.18 15.77 -5.47
CA LEU A 83 -3.12 14.93 -6.01
C LEU A 83 -2.74 15.34 -7.41
N GLY A 84 -3.64 15.98 -8.08
CA GLY A 84 -3.41 16.34 -9.44
C GLY A 84 -2.83 17.66 -9.66
N GLU A 85 -2.95 18.41 -8.90
CA GLU A 85 -2.60 19.60 -9.12
C GLU A 85 -2.00 19.79 -9.80
#